data_dff3599a4827570ec3dc210156f2e850
#
_entry.id   dff3599a4827570ec3dc210156f2e850
#
_cell.length_a   1.000
_cell.length_b   1.000
_cell.length_c   1.000
_cell.angle_alpha   90.00
_cell.angle_beta   90.00
_cell.angle_gamma   90.00
#
_symmetry.space_group_name_H-M   'P 1'
#
loop_
_entity.id
_entity.type
_entity.pdbx_description
1 polymer ?
#
loop_
_entity_poly.entity_id
_entity_poly.type
_entity_poly.pdbx_seq_one_letter_code
_entity_poly.pdbx_strand_id
1 'polypeptide(L)'
;MAAGIDDISLYIPNLYLEASDFAKARGLDPAKLQRGLGVEQMAIVDTNQDPACLAANACLNLMQKNKLSPEKIGRLYVATESAFDESKAMNSYVIG
;
A
#
# COMPACT_ATOMS: atom_id res chain seq x y z
N MET A 1 6.44 -19.14 -23.39
CA MET A 1 7.17 -18.48 -22.29
C MET A 1 6.30 -18.50 -21.04
N ALA A 2 6.83 -18.95 -19.93
CA ALA A 2 6.11 -18.94 -18.66
C ALA A 2 6.41 -17.64 -17.91
N ALA A 3 5.40 -17.13 -17.21
CA ALA A 3 5.52 -15.96 -16.37
C ALA A 3 4.96 -16.29 -14.99
N GLY A 4 5.49 -15.65 -13.96
CA GLY A 4 5.05 -15.88 -12.59
C GLY A 4 5.53 -14.76 -11.68
N ILE A 5 5.22 -14.91 -10.41
CA ILE A 5 5.65 -13.98 -9.37
C ILE A 5 6.98 -14.44 -8.81
N ASP A 6 8.02 -13.61 -8.96
CA ASP A 6 9.34 -13.89 -8.41
C ASP A 6 9.40 -13.65 -6.92
N ASP A 7 8.84 -12.53 -6.47
CA ASP A 7 8.89 -12.14 -5.06
C ASP A 7 7.80 -11.12 -4.75
N ILE A 8 7.50 -11.00 -3.46
CA ILE A 8 6.52 -10.03 -2.94
C ILE A 8 7.16 -9.32 -1.77
N SER A 9 6.93 -8.01 -1.67
CA SER A 9 7.36 -7.22 -0.53
C SER A 9 6.23 -6.31 -0.07
N LEU A 10 6.29 -5.90 1.19
CA LEU A 10 5.28 -5.06 1.82
C LEU A 10 5.93 -3.85 2.45
N TYR A 11 5.17 -2.77 2.54
CA TYR A 11 5.47 -1.64 3.40
C TYR A 11 4.18 -1.25 4.13
N ILE A 12 4.22 -1.27 5.46
CA ILE A 12 3.08 -0.95 6.30
C ILE A 12 3.46 0.26 7.15
N PRO A 13 2.66 1.34 7.13
CA PRO A 13 2.90 2.50 7.99
C PRO A 13 2.92 2.13 9.47
N ASN A 14 3.61 2.93 10.28
CA ASN A 14 3.76 2.67 11.72
C ASN A 14 2.49 2.94 12.52
N LEU A 15 1.60 3.78 12.01
CA LEU A 15 0.35 4.12 12.68
C LEU A 15 -0.76 3.17 12.27
N TYR A 16 -1.66 2.87 13.20
CA TYR A 16 -2.82 2.05 12.90
C TYR A 16 -4.02 2.48 13.73
N LEU A 17 -5.20 2.12 13.25
CA LEU A 17 -6.47 2.34 13.93
C LEU A 17 -7.12 0.97 14.17
N GLU A 18 -7.56 0.72 15.41
CA GLU A 18 -8.31 -0.49 15.71
C GLU A 18 -9.68 -0.45 15.00
N ALA A 19 -10.06 -1.56 14.39
CA ALA A 19 -11.34 -1.65 13.69
C ALA A 19 -12.53 -1.38 14.63
N SER A 20 -12.42 -1.80 15.89
CA SER A 20 -13.46 -1.54 16.90
C SER A 20 -13.64 -0.05 17.17
N ASP A 21 -12.55 0.72 17.24
CA ASP A 21 -12.61 2.17 17.44
C ASP A 21 -13.20 2.89 16.23
N PHE A 22 -12.83 2.45 15.03
CA PHE A 22 -13.40 2.97 13.80
C PHE A 22 -14.90 2.71 13.73
N ALA A 23 -15.33 1.49 14.06
CA ALA A 23 -16.74 1.12 14.05
C ALA A 23 -17.55 1.96 15.02
N LYS A 24 -17.05 2.20 16.24
CA LYS A 24 -17.70 3.06 17.22
C LYS A 24 -17.84 4.50 16.71
N ALA A 25 -16.80 5.05 16.12
CA ALA A 25 -16.80 6.42 15.60
C ALA A 25 -17.82 6.59 14.47
N ARG A 26 -18.08 5.54 13.69
CA ARG A 26 -19.00 5.57 12.55
C ARG A 26 -20.37 4.99 12.86
N GLY A 27 -20.64 4.56 14.10
CA GLY A 27 -21.90 3.94 14.47
C GLY A 27 -22.15 2.57 13.83
N LEU A 28 -21.08 1.86 13.51
CA LEU A 28 -21.15 0.53 12.90
C LEU A 28 -20.98 -0.57 13.94
N ASP A 29 -21.45 -1.76 13.60
CA ASP A 29 -21.23 -2.96 14.42
C ASP A 29 -19.78 -3.44 14.21
N PRO A 30 -18.94 -3.47 15.27
CA PRO A 30 -17.55 -3.95 15.13
C PRO A 30 -17.46 -5.37 14.55
N ALA A 31 -18.43 -6.24 14.82
CA ALA A 31 -18.41 -7.60 14.32
C ALA A 31 -18.46 -7.68 12.79
N LYS A 32 -19.08 -6.69 12.13
CA LYS A 32 -19.14 -6.64 10.65
C LYS A 32 -17.76 -6.45 10.04
N LEU A 33 -16.92 -5.65 10.67
CA LEU A 33 -15.55 -5.44 10.20
C LEU A 33 -14.66 -6.64 10.51
N GLN A 34 -14.75 -7.17 11.72
CA GLN A 34 -13.89 -8.26 12.16
C GLN A 34 -14.26 -9.60 11.51
N ARG A 35 -15.54 -9.96 11.50
CA ARG A 35 -16.03 -11.23 10.96
C ARG A 35 -16.32 -11.16 9.47
N GLY A 36 -16.96 -10.06 9.03
CA GLY A 36 -17.37 -9.91 7.64
C GLY A 36 -16.22 -9.65 6.70
N LEU A 37 -15.31 -8.74 7.06
CA LEU A 37 -14.19 -8.34 6.23
C LEU A 37 -12.85 -8.88 6.71
N GLY A 38 -12.80 -9.48 7.90
CA GLY A 38 -11.54 -9.98 8.46
C GLY A 38 -10.58 -8.88 8.89
N VAL A 39 -11.07 -7.67 9.17
CA VAL A 39 -10.25 -6.51 9.51
C VAL A 39 -10.22 -6.32 11.01
N GLU A 40 -9.04 -6.40 11.61
CA GLU A 40 -8.82 -6.12 13.04
C GLU A 40 -8.18 -4.75 13.25
N GLN A 41 -7.26 -4.37 12.39
CA GLN A 41 -6.53 -3.10 12.42
C GLN A 41 -6.42 -2.53 11.02
N MET A 42 -6.39 -1.20 10.91
CA MET A 42 -6.20 -0.51 9.65
C MET A 42 -4.95 0.36 9.76
N ALA A 43 -4.03 0.21 8.81
CA ALA A 43 -2.85 1.07 8.73
C ALA A 43 -3.26 2.50 8.38
N ILE A 44 -2.64 3.46 9.04
CA ILE A 44 -2.91 4.89 8.85
C ILE A 44 -1.63 5.57 8.38
N VAL A 45 -1.71 6.37 7.33
CA VAL A 45 -0.56 7.16 6.86
C VAL A 45 -0.27 8.29 7.85
N ASP A 46 1.01 8.56 8.05
CA ASP A 46 1.45 9.73 8.81
C ASP A 46 1.28 11.00 7.96
N THR A 47 1.44 12.17 8.60
CA THR A 47 1.25 13.47 7.95
C THR A 47 2.15 13.68 6.73
N ASN A 48 3.30 13.01 6.69
CA ASN A 48 4.28 13.14 5.61
C ASN A 48 4.25 11.98 4.61
N GLN A 49 3.22 11.14 4.67
CA GLN A 49 3.08 9.98 3.81
C GLN A 49 1.86 10.11 2.90
N ASP A 50 1.98 9.57 1.70
CA ASP A 50 0.91 9.47 0.71
C ASP A 50 1.01 8.13 -0.03
N PRO A 51 0.05 7.77 -0.91
CA PRO A 51 0.10 6.50 -1.63
C PRO A 51 1.37 6.31 -2.46
N ALA A 52 1.90 7.38 -3.07
CA ALA A 52 3.13 7.28 -3.84
C ALA A 52 4.32 6.92 -2.94
N CYS A 53 4.39 7.54 -1.75
CA CYS A 53 5.42 7.23 -0.76
C CYS A 53 5.35 5.77 -0.30
N LEU A 54 4.15 5.28 -0.01
CA LEU A 54 3.93 3.89 0.39
C LEU A 54 4.37 2.91 -0.71
N ALA A 55 3.97 3.19 -1.95
CA ALA A 55 4.34 2.36 -3.10
C ALA A 55 5.85 2.38 -3.33
N ALA A 56 6.47 3.54 -3.24
CA ALA A 56 7.92 3.67 -3.42
C ALA A 56 8.69 2.89 -2.35
N ASN A 57 8.24 2.93 -1.09
CA ASN A 57 8.88 2.17 -0.02
C ASN A 57 8.73 0.66 -0.21
N ALA A 58 7.57 0.20 -0.66
CA ALA A 58 7.37 -1.22 -0.96
C ALA A 58 8.29 -1.68 -2.10
N CYS A 59 8.41 -0.87 -3.16
CA CYS A 59 9.32 -1.16 -4.27
C CYS A 59 10.77 -1.17 -3.81
N LEU A 60 11.18 -0.22 -2.99
CA LEU A 60 12.53 -0.13 -2.48
C LEU A 60 12.88 -1.35 -1.62
N ASN A 61 11.96 -1.77 -0.75
CA ASN A 61 12.16 -2.97 0.06
C ASN A 61 12.36 -4.22 -0.80
N LEU A 62 11.57 -4.35 -1.85
CA LEU A 62 11.68 -5.46 -2.78
C LEU A 62 13.04 -5.46 -3.51
N MET A 63 13.45 -4.28 -3.99
CA MET A 63 14.71 -4.13 -4.70
C MET A 63 15.93 -4.40 -3.80
N GLN A 64 15.91 -3.89 -2.58
CA GLN A 64 16.99 -4.11 -1.61
C GLN A 64 17.08 -5.58 -1.20
N LYS A 65 15.95 -6.21 -0.96
CA LYS A 65 15.85 -7.63 -0.59
C LYS A 65 16.47 -8.53 -1.65
N ASN A 66 16.28 -8.21 -2.92
CA ASN A 66 16.74 -9.01 -4.05
C ASN A 66 17.99 -8.45 -4.72
N LYS A 67 18.57 -7.38 -4.20
CA LYS A 67 19.73 -6.69 -4.79
C LYS A 67 19.48 -6.35 -6.27
N LEU A 68 18.29 -5.87 -6.56
CA LEU A 68 17.83 -5.60 -7.92
C LEU A 68 18.15 -4.16 -8.30
N SER A 69 18.77 -3.99 -9.46
CA SER A 69 19.03 -2.67 -10.03
C SER A 69 17.77 -2.11 -10.70
N PRO A 70 17.49 -0.80 -10.61
CA PRO A 70 16.34 -0.20 -11.28
C PRO A 70 16.29 -0.42 -12.79
N GLU A 71 17.43 -0.55 -13.44
CA GLU A 71 17.52 -0.77 -14.89
C GLU A 71 16.93 -2.10 -15.33
N LYS A 72 16.78 -3.05 -14.41
CA LYS A 72 16.19 -4.36 -14.70
C LYS A 72 14.68 -4.36 -14.67
N ILE A 73 14.07 -3.25 -14.24
CA ILE A 73 12.63 -3.09 -14.17
C ILE A 73 12.13 -2.53 -15.49
N GLY A 74 11.35 -3.32 -16.21
CA GLY A 74 10.82 -2.92 -17.51
C GLY A 74 9.54 -2.12 -17.43
N ARG A 75 8.69 -2.39 -16.43
CA ARG A 75 7.39 -1.74 -16.26
C ARG A 75 7.03 -1.62 -14.79
N LEU A 76 6.28 -0.58 -14.46
CA LEU A 76 5.73 -0.36 -13.13
C LEU A 76 4.24 -0.08 -13.24
N TYR A 77 3.43 -0.83 -12.49
CA TYR A 77 2.01 -0.61 -12.36
C TYR A 77 1.68 -0.28 -10.90
N VAL A 78 0.96 0.81 -10.68
CA VAL A 78 0.50 1.20 -9.35
C VAL A 78 -1.01 1.33 -9.37
N ALA A 79 -1.68 0.60 -8.50
CA ALA A 79 -3.13 0.64 -8.37
C ALA A 79 -3.50 1.24 -7.00
N THR A 80 -4.40 2.21 -7.00
CA THR A 80 -4.89 2.84 -5.78
C THR A 80 -6.23 3.52 -6.02
N GLU A 81 -7.05 3.59 -4.99
CA GLU A 81 -8.28 4.40 -4.99
C GLU A 81 -8.05 5.77 -4.34
N SER A 82 -6.84 6.03 -3.86
CA SER A 82 -6.49 7.25 -3.11
C SER A 82 -5.43 8.07 -3.82
N ALA A 83 -5.48 8.15 -5.15
CA ALA A 83 -4.54 8.95 -5.92
C ALA A 83 -4.69 10.44 -5.57
N PHE A 84 -3.56 11.12 -5.32
CA PHE A 84 -3.57 12.54 -4.98
C PHE A 84 -3.60 13.45 -6.22
N ASP A 85 -3.40 12.91 -7.39
CA ASP A 85 -3.48 13.63 -8.66
C ASP A 85 -4.17 12.75 -9.69
N GLU A 86 -5.40 13.10 -10.06
CA GLU A 86 -6.19 12.34 -11.01
C GLU A 86 -5.76 12.56 -12.46
N SER A 87 -5.01 13.63 -12.73
CA SER A 87 -4.54 13.95 -14.08
C SER A 87 -3.23 13.24 -14.44
N LYS A 88 -2.55 12.63 -13.46
CA LYS A 88 -1.25 12.00 -13.65
C LYS A 88 -1.24 10.63 -12.99
N ALA A 89 -0.76 9.63 -13.71
CA ALA A 89 -0.69 8.27 -13.18
C ALA A 89 0.22 8.20 -11.95
N MET A 90 -0.21 7.47 -10.91
CA MET A 90 0.52 7.34 -9.65
C MET A 90 1.94 6.79 -9.85
N ASN A 91 2.14 5.88 -10.80
CA ASN A 91 3.45 5.28 -11.04
C ASN A 91 4.50 6.30 -11.46
N SER A 92 4.11 7.41 -12.11
CA SER A 92 5.08 8.45 -12.50
C SER A 92 5.68 9.16 -11.28
N TYR A 93 4.98 9.23 -10.15
CA TYR A 93 5.52 9.77 -8.90
C TYR A 93 6.49 8.78 -8.23
N VAL A 94 6.24 7.48 -8.38
CA VAL A 94 7.11 6.43 -7.81
C VAL A 94 8.41 6.33 -8.60
N ILE A 95 8.36 6.43 -9.93
CA ILE A 95 9.53 6.40 -10.80
C ILE A 95 10.36 7.67 -10.63
N GLY A 96 9.70 8.79 -10.59
CA GLY A 96 10.35 10.09 -10.41
C GLY A 96 10.94 10.26 -9.05
#